data_b7ad556bb52d91e42c99007836986c02
#
_entry.id   b7ad556bb52d91e42c99007836986c02
#
_cell.length_a   1.000
_cell.length_b   1.000
_cell.length_c   1.000
_cell.angle_alpha   90.00
_cell.angle_beta   90.00
_cell.angle_gamma   90.00
#
_symmetry.space_group_name_H-M   'P 1'
#
loop_
_entity.id
_entity.type
_entity.pdbx_description
1 polymer ?
#
loop_
_entity_poly.entity_id
_entity_poly.type
_entity_poly.pdbx_seq_one_letter_code
_entity_poly.pdbx_strand_id
1 'polypeptide(L)'
;MIILKDLAGGSHLPKNVFLDMVILSRKKLEDIPEERRHRLLASLKPKHIPKIWELTGTRYQDAKLAKQVASALLSMDVNSMPPEYWRCRTSKGPMPFSWLNDFRKAIFQGKDGSTYGRIILLSKLYGPLYFTVREVTEIISTEQPCDLVYEFGDGLLDLSEFPEGFPIPAKHPWPFNDHLVIYIRHAGPGVVVGQAWQEGNDLDQVPKKFCGEILMVKDYISSL
;
A
#
# COMPACT_ATOMS: atom_id res chain seq x y z
N MET A 1 -20.26 9.28 -0.09
CA MET A 1 -19.86 8.47 1.10
C MET A 1 -20.71 7.22 1.32
N ILE A 2 -21.93 7.17 0.82
CA ILE A 2 -22.84 6.00 0.87
C ILE A 2 -22.32 4.83 0.03
N ILE A 3 -21.74 5.07 -1.13
CA ILE A 3 -21.42 4.05 -2.15
C ILE A 3 -20.34 3.04 -1.76
N LEU A 4 -19.28 3.42 -1.05
CA LEU A 4 -18.30 2.44 -0.58
C LEU A 4 -18.88 1.51 0.50
N LYS A 5 -19.91 1.95 1.22
CA LYS A 5 -20.66 1.09 2.16
C LYS A 5 -21.61 0.14 1.43
N ASP A 6 -22.26 0.60 0.36
CA ASP A 6 -23.21 -0.19 -0.43
C ASP A 6 -22.50 -1.24 -1.28
N LEU A 7 -21.25 -0.96 -1.70
CA LEU A 7 -20.37 -1.90 -2.42
C LEU A 7 -20.02 -3.15 -1.60
N ALA A 8 -20.04 -3.05 -0.27
CA ALA A 8 -19.69 -4.15 0.62
C ALA A 8 -20.80 -5.23 0.78
N GLY A 9 -22.01 -4.99 0.25
CA GLY A 9 -23.18 -5.86 0.43
C GLY A 9 -23.50 -6.84 -0.69
N GLY A 10 -22.91 -6.71 -1.90
CA GLY A 10 -23.29 -7.48 -3.08
C GLY A 10 -22.35 -8.63 -3.42
N SER A 11 -22.69 -9.86 -3.04
CA SER A 11 -21.86 -11.06 -3.29
C SER A 11 -22.02 -11.71 -4.68
N HIS A 12 -22.90 -11.24 -5.56
CA HIS A 12 -23.15 -11.84 -6.90
C HIS A 12 -23.59 -10.81 -7.97
N LEU A 13 -22.77 -9.78 -8.20
CA LEU A 13 -23.03 -8.86 -9.31
C LEU A 13 -22.35 -9.34 -10.60
N PRO A 14 -22.98 -9.16 -11.80
CA PRO A 14 -22.36 -9.47 -13.08
C PRO A 14 -21.04 -8.71 -13.27
N LYS A 15 -20.05 -9.31 -13.98
CA LYS A 15 -18.70 -8.73 -14.17
C LYS A 15 -18.73 -7.29 -14.72
N ASN A 16 -19.65 -6.98 -15.63
CA ASN A 16 -19.77 -5.64 -16.21
C ASN A 16 -20.20 -4.59 -15.17
N VAL A 17 -21.08 -4.94 -14.26
CA VAL A 17 -21.52 -4.06 -13.17
C VAL A 17 -20.36 -3.79 -12.18
N PHE A 18 -19.49 -4.78 -11.95
CA PHE A 18 -18.30 -4.60 -11.11
C PHE A 18 -17.31 -3.61 -11.72
N LEU A 19 -17.05 -3.66 -13.02
CA LEU A 19 -16.15 -2.75 -13.72
C LEU A 19 -16.69 -1.31 -13.69
N ASP A 20 -17.99 -1.13 -13.96
CA ASP A 20 -18.66 0.18 -13.85
C ASP A 20 -18.56 0.75 -12.42
N MET A 21 -18.67 -0.11 -11.41
CA MET A 21 -18.51 0.29 -10.00
C MET A 21 -17.09 0.75 -9.66
N VAL A 22 -16.06 0.11 -10.25
CA VAL A 22 -14.66 0.54 -10.06
C VAL A 22 -14.42 1.90 -10.70
N ILE A 23 -14.88 2.09 -11.93
CA ILE A 23 -14.77 3.38 -12.64
C ILE A 23 -15.52 4.47 -11.87
N LEU A 24 -16.73 4.20 -11.41
CA LEU A 24 -17.53 5.13 -10.63
C LEU A 24 -16.88 5.45 -9.26
N SER A 25 -16.31 4.44 -8.60
CA SER A 25 -15.60 4.63 -7.33
C SER A 25 -14.35 5.50 -7.51
N ARG A 26 -13.59 5.28 -8.60
CA ARG A 26 -12.41 6.07 -8.95
C ARG A 26 -12.81 7.54 -9.20
N LYS A 27 -13.81 7.78 -10.04
CA LYS A 27 -14.34 9.13 -10.32
C LYS A 27 -14.79 9.84 -9.04
N LYS A 28 -15.44 9.14 -8.13
CA LYS A 28 -15.86 9.70 -6.84
C LYS A 28 -14.69 9.98 -5.89
N LEU A 29 -13.59 9.21 -5.97
CA LEU A 29 -12.36 9.53 -5.25
C LEU A 29 -11.70 10.79 -5.83
N GLU A 30 -11.78 10.99 -7.15
CA GLU A 30 -11.32 12.21 -7.84
C GLU A 30 -12.13 13.45 -7.41
N ASP A 31 -13.43 13.29 -7.19
CA ASP A 31 -14.31 14.37 -6.71
C ASP A 31 -14.05 14.79 -5.25
N ILE A 32 -13.30 13.99 -4.46
CA ILE A 32 -12.93 14.35 -3.10
C ILE A 32 -11.69 15.24 -3.13
N PRO A 33 -11.77 16.48 -2.59
CA PRO A 33 -10.60 17.34 -2.45
C PRO A 33 -9.44 16.61 -1.76
N GLU A 34 -8.23 16.81 -2.25
CA GLU A 34 -7.03 16.05 -1.83
C GLU A 34 -6.81 16.13 -0.31
N GLU A 35 -6.94 17.31 0.26
CA GLU A 35 -6.78 17.56 1.68
C GLU A 35 -7.83 16.83 2.55
N ARG A 36 -8.93 16.36 1.95
CA ARG A 36 -10.01 15.64 2.65
C ARG A 36 -9.98 14.13 2.45
N ARG A 37 -9.17 13.61 1.52
CA ARG A 37 -9.11 12.17 1.21
C ARG A 37 -8.74 11.32 2.43
N HIS A 38 -7.91 11.82 3.34
CA HIS A 38 -7.56 11.12 4.58
C HIS A 38 -8.78 10.74 5.44
N ARG A 39 -9.92 11.46 5.31
CA ARG A 39 -11.17 11.15 6.02
C ARG A 39 -11.81 9.84 5.58
N LEU A 40 -11.40 9.29 4.41
CA LEU A 40 -11.83 7.96 3.97
C LEU A 40 -11.47 6.89 4.99
N LEU A 41 -10.28 6.98 5.59
CA LEU A 41 -9.86 6.02 6.62
C LEU A 41 -10.80 6.04 7.83
N ALA A 42 -11.24 7.21 8.28
CA ALA A 42 -12.17 7.33 9.40
C ALA A 42 -13.57 6.81 9.07
N SER A 43 -14.00 6.90 7.81
CA SER A 43 -15.34 6.49 7.37
C SER A 43 -15.47 5.00 7.05
N LEU A 44 -14.35 4.32 6.76
CA LEU A 44 -14.33 2.91 6.38
C LEU A 44 -14.00 2.02 7.57
N LYS A 45 -14.83 1.00 7.81
CA LYS A 45 -14.51 -0.01 8.82
C LYS A 45 -13.42 -0.95 8.30
N PRO A 46 -12.51 -1.44 9.15
CA PRO A 46 -11.43 -2.36 8.74
C PRO A 46 -11.91 -3.56 7.91
N LYS A 47 -13.06 -4.13 8.24
CA LYS A 47 -13.67 -5.28 7.52
C LYS A 47 -14.02 -5.01 6.06
N HIS A 48 -14.00 -3.75 5.59
CA HIS A 48 -14.29 -3.38 4.21
C HIS A 48 -13.01 -3.30 3.36
N ILE A 49 -11.82 -3.32 3.96
CA ILE A 49 -10.54 -3.20 3.24
C ILE A 49 -10.30 -4.39 2.29
N PRO A 50 -10.56 -5.66 2.69
CA PRO A 50 -10.46 -6.79 1.76
C PRO A 50 -11.31 -6.61 0.50
N LYS A 51 -12.51 -6.06 0.65
CA LYS A 51 -13.40 -5.79 -0.48
C LYS A 51 -12.85 -4.75 -1.46
N ILE A 52 -12.12 -3.74 -0.95
CA ILE A 52 -11.44 -2.74 -1.79
C ILE A 52 -10.33 -3.43 -2.60
N TRP A 53 -9.59 -4.37 -1.99
CA TRP A 53 -8.60 -5.17 -2.69
C TRP A 53 -9.20 -5.96 -3.86
N GLU A 54 -10.31 -6.66 -3.63
CA GLU A 54 -11.03 -7.40 -4.67
C GLU A 54 -11.51 -6.47 -5.79
N LEU A 55 -12.16 -5.35 -5.44
CA LEU A 55 -12.67 -4.39 -6.41
C LEU A 55 -11.55 -3.80 -7.28
N THR A 56 -10.43 -3.41 -6.68
CA THR A 56 -9.30 -2.86 -7.45
C THR A 56 -8.67 -3.89 -8.38
N GLY A 57 -8.79 -5.18 -8.07
CA GLY A 57 -8.34 -6.28 -8.93
C GLY A 57 -9.08 -6.38 -10.25
N THR A 58 -10.36 -5.97 -10.31
CA THR A 58 -11.17 -6.09 -11.53
C THR A 58 -10.69 -5.20 -12.68
N ARG A 59 -9.99 -4.09 -12.40
CA ARG A 59 -9.45 -3.20 -13.43
C ARG A 59 -8.43 -3.86 -14.36
N TYR A 60 -7.72 -4.89 -13.89
CA TYR A 60 -6.74 -5.60 -14.71
C TYR A 60 -7.37 -6.45 -15.82
N GLN A 61 -8.70 -6.61 -15.78
CA GLN A 61 -9.47 -7.23 -16.87
C GLN A 61 -9.60 -6.28 -18.08
N ASP A 62 -9.37 -4.96 -17.91
CA ASP A 62 -9.30 -3.96 -18.96
C ASP A 62 -7.85 -3.51 -19.18
N ALA A 63 -7.28 -3.87 -20.34
CA ALA A 63 -5.91 -3.56 -20.70
C ALA A 63 -5.59 -2.05 -20.74
N LYS A 64 -6.59 -1.18 -20.97
CA LYS A 64 -6.42 0.28 -20.97
C LYS A 64 -6.29 0.81 -19.56
N LEU A 65 -7.09 0.30 -18.63
CA LEU A 65 -7.05 0.70 -17.22
C LEU A 65 -5.81 0.15 -16.52
N ALA A 66 -5.34 -1.04 -16.88
CA ALA A 66 -4.14 -1.64 -16.30
C ALA A 66 -2.87 -0.84 -16.63
N LYS A 67 -2.73 -0.35 -17.87
CA LYS A 67 -1.52 0.38 -18.33
C LYS A 67 -1.38 1.80 -17.76
N GLN A 68 -2.48 2.47 -17.42
CA GLN A 68 -2.44 3.89 -17.01
C GLN A 68 -1.86 4.13 -15.60
N VAL A 69 -1.64 3.10 -14.82
CA VAL A 69 -1.45 3.27 -13.36
C VAL A 69 -0.02 3.05 -12.90
N ALA A 70 0.72 2.12 -13.48
CA ALA A 70 2.07 1.82 -13.02
C ALA A 70 3.01 3.03 -13.16
N SER A 71 3.00 3.70 -14.31
CA SER A 71 3.86 4.88 -14.57
C SER A 71 3.49 6.11 -13.70
N ALA A 72 2.22 6.27 -13.33
CA ALA A 72 1.78 7.41 -12.53
C ALA A 72 2.13 7.30 -11.04
N LEU A 73 2.43 6.09 -10.55
CA LEU A 73 2.75 5.87 -9.13
C LEU A 73 4.22 6.08 -8.80
N LEU A 74 5.12 5.94 -9.78
CA LEU A 74 6.57 6.12 -9.63
C LEU A 74 7.11 7.38 -10.29
N SER A 75 6.28 8.12 -11.05
CA SER A 75 6.67 9.40 -11.66
C SER A 75 6.75 10.53 -10.61
N MET A 76 7.58 10.34 -9.62
CA MET A 76 8.05 11.44 -8.79
C MET A 76 9.15 12.17 -9.56
N ASP A 77 9.02 13.50 -9.73
CA ASP A 77 10.09 14.31 -10.32
C ASP A 77 11.38 14.12 -9.54
N VAL A 78 12.44 13.74 -10.24
CA VAL A 78 13.78 13.33 -9.72
C VAL A 78 14.50 14.45 -8.93
N ASN A 79 13.98 15.67 -8.87
CA ASN A 79 14.60 16.79 -8.20
C ASN A 79 14.00 17.03 -6.82
N SER A 80 14.58 16.42 -5.79
CA SER A 80 14.46 16.75 -4.35
C SER A 80 13.05 17.18 -3.89
N MET A 81 12.04 16.38 -4.16
CA MET A 81 10.72 16.60 -3.54
C MET A 81 10.76 16.15 -2.07
N PRO A 82 10.06 16.88 -1.19
CA PRO A 82 9.92 16.44 0.20
C PRO A 82 9.24 15.06 0.26
N PRO A 83 9.51 14.26 1.30
CA PRO A 83 8.87 12.96 1.46
C PRO A 83 7.35 13.04 1.38
N GLU A 84 6.73 12.10 0.67
CA GLU A 84 5.28 11.97 0.64
C GLU A 84 4.80 11.17 1.84
N TYR A 85 3.87 11.73 2.60
CA TYR A 85 3.29 11.07 3.77
C TYR A 85 1.95 10.41 3.44
N TRP A 86 1.72 9.24 4.05
CA TRP A 86 0.53 8.43 3.87
C TRP A 86 0.00 7.97 5.22
N ARG A 87 -1.31 7.97 5.39
CA ARG A 87 -2.01 7.34 6.51
C ARG A 87 -2.48 5.97 6.10
N CYS A 88 -2.25 4.98 6.95
CA CYS A 88 -2.49 3.57 6.68
C CYS A 88 -3.40 2.98 7.75
N ARG A 89 -4.30 2.09 7.33
CA ARG A 89 -5.19 1.32 8.21
C ARG A 89 -5.23 -0.13 7.76
N THR A 90 -5.08 -1.07 8.70
CA THR A 90 -5.14 -2.50 8.43
C THR A 90 -6.55 -3.07 8.53
N SER A 91 -6.80 -4.21 7.87
CA SER A 91 -8.06 -4.94 7.91
C SER A 91 -8.28 -5.76 9.17
N LYS A 92 -7.37 -5.72 10.15
CA LYS A 92 -7.32 -6.64 11.30
C LYS A 92 -7.14 -8.10 10.88
N GLY A 93 -6.12 -8.32 10.09
CA GLY A 93 -5.69 -9.65 9.68
C GLY A 93 -5.11 -10.50 10.83
N PRO A 94 -4.65 -11.72 10.54
CA PRO A 94 -4.02 -12.58 11.53
C PRO A 94 -2.72 -11.96 12.09
N MET A 95 -2.29 -12.45 13.25
CA MET A 95 -0.97 -12.12 13.78
C MET A 95 0.14 -12.33 12.72
N PRO A 96 1.19 -11.50 12.66
CA PRO A 96 1.62 -10.54 13.69
C PRO A 96 1.13 -9.10 13.51
N PHE A 97 0.37 -8.79 12.45
CA PHE A 97 -0.02 -7.40 12.13
C PHE A 97 -1.35 -6.94 12.75
N SER A 98 -2.06 -7.81 13.47
CA SER A 98 -3.37 -7.49 14.06
C SER A 98 -3.34 -6.35 15.09
N TRP A 99 -2.16 -6.05 15.66
CA TRP A 99 -1.96 -4.94 16.59
C TRP A 99 -1.66 -3.60 15.88
N LEU A 100 -1.29 -3.65 14.59
CA LEU A 100 -0.99 -2.46 13.81
C LEU A 100 -2.27 -1.94 13.13
N ASN A 101 -3.14 -1.28 13.89
CA ASN A 101 -4.43 -0.82 13.36
C ASN A 101 -4.27 0.38 12.42
N ASP A 102 -3.63 1.43 12.91
CA ASP A 102 -3.39 2.67 12.19
C ASP A 102 -1.92 3.06 12.32
N PHE A 103 -1.29 3.41 11.21
CA PHE A 103 0.11 3.87 11.16
C PHE A 103 0.30 4.87 10.02
N ARG A 104 1.48 5.45 9.95
CA ARG A 104 1.88 6.33 8.83
C ARG A 104 3.04 5.71 8.09
N LYS A 105 3.20 6.08 6.84
CA LYS A 105 4.42 5.82 6.07
C LYS A 105 4.86 7.09 5.35
N ALA A 106 6.14 7.17 5.04
CA ALA A 106 6.72 8.14 4.13
C ALA A 106 7.28 7.40 2.90
N ILE A 107 7.17 8.01 1.72
CA ILE A 107 7.82 7.57 0.48
C ILE A 107 8.75 8.69 0.04
N PHE A 108 9.96 8.36 -0.41
CA PHE A 108 10.96 9.30 -0.88
C PHE A 108 11.86 8.66 -1.93
N GLN A 109 12.55 9.48 -2.72
CA GLN A 109 13.54 9.00 -3.69
C GLN A 109 14.95 9.13 -3.14
N GLY A 110 15.78 8.12 -3.41
CA GLY A 110 17.22 8.19 -3.25
C GLY A 110 17.88 8.88 -4.45
N LYS A 111 19.11 9.34 -4.30
CA LYS A 111 19.89 9.91 -5.42
C LYS A 111 20.25 8.88 -6.48
N ASP A 112 20.20 7.59 -6.14
CA ASP A 112 20.34 6.47 -7.06
C ASP A 112 19.15 6.29 -8.01
N GLY A 113 18.10 7.14 -7.87
CA GLY A 113 16.85 7.06 -8.61
C GLY A 113 15.88 5.99 -8.09
N SER A 114 16.25 5.24 -7.07
CA SER A 114 15.38 4.24 -6.46
C SER A 114 14.35 4.90 -5.54
N THR A 115 13.18 4.28 -5.45
CA THR A 115 12.13 4.73 -4.52
C THR A 115 12.18 3.91 -3.25
N TYR A 116 12.21 4.61 -2.15
CA TYR A 116 12.24 4.04 -0.80
C TYR A 116 11.05 4.50 0.02
N GLY A 117 10.80 3.80 1.10
CA GLY A 117 9.82 4.23 2.08
C GLY A 117 10.20 3.83 3.48
N ARG A 118 9.46 4.39 4.43
CA ARG A 118 9.61 4.11 5.84
C ARG A 118 8.24 4.04 6.52
N ILE A 119 8.02 3.01 7.34
CA ILE A 119 6.88 2.98 8.27
C ILE A 119 7.20 3.87 9.47
N ILE A 120 6.24 4.73 9.83
CA ILE A 120 6.31 5.63 10.97
C ILE A 120 5.33 5.14 12.01
N LEU A 121 5.86 4.54 13.08
CA LEU A 121 5.10 4.07 14.22
C LEU A 121 5.22 5.05 15.39
N LEU A 122 4.17 5.14 16.19
CA LEU A 122 4.19 5.93 17.43
C LEU A 122 5.14 5.32 18.48
N SER A 123 5.36 4.00 18.42
CA SER A 123 6.25 3.29 19.34
C SER A 123 7.68 3.22 18.77
N LYS A 124 8.64 3.68 19.55
CA LYS A 124 10.08 3.54 19.23
C LYS A 124 10.60 2.10 19.38
N LEU A 125 9.78 1.18 19.90
CA LEU A 125 10.18 -0.21 20.17
C LEU A 125 10.50 -1.03 18.92
N TYR A 126 9.93 -0.64 17.76
CA TYR A 126 10.08 -1.41 16.52
C TYR A 126 11.16 -0.88 15.58
N GLY A 127 11.94 0.11 16.03
CA GLY A 127 13.01 0.69 15.21
C GLY A 127 12.52 1.34 13.90
N PRO A 128 13.44 1.79 13.06
CA PRO A 128 13.10 2.28 11.73
C PRO A 128 12.80 1.10 10.81
N LEU A 129 11.59 1.07 10.24
CA LEU A 129 11.16 0.04 9.27
C LEU A 129 11.22 0.63 7.87
N TYR A 130 12.37 0.50 7.21
CA TYR A 130 12.58 0.93 5.83
C TYR A 130 12.16 -0.17 4.84
N PHE A 131 11.81 0.22 3.62
CA PHE A 131 11.47 -0.70 2.52
C PHE A 131 11.80 -0.06 1.17
N THR A 132 12.07 -0.91 0.18
CA THR A 132 12.16 -0.50 -1.23
C THR A 132 10.79 -0.53 -1.88
N VAL A 133 10.60 0.28 -2.92
CA VAL A 133 9.40 0.28 -3.76
C VAL A 133 9.79 -0.10 -5.18
N ARG A 134 9.19 -1.16 -5.72
CA ARG A 134 9.43 -1.63 -7.09
C ARG A 134 8.13 -1.87 -7.84
N GLU A 135 8.17 -1.71 -9.17
CA GLU A 135 7.09 -2.17 -10.04
C GLU A 135 7.09 -3.69 -10.13
N VAL A 136 5.91 -4.28 -10.02
CA VAL A 136 5.67 -5.70 -10.24
C VAL A 136 4.30 -5.88 -10.88
N THR A 137 4.10 -6.99 -11.58
CA THR A 137 2.86 -7.26 -12.31
C THR A 137 1.93 -8.21 -11.56
N GLU A 138 2.47 -9.00 -10.62
CA GLU A 138 1.71 -10.03 -9.92
C GLU A 138 2.26 -10.32 -8.52
N ILE A 139 1.43 -10.93 -7.71
CA ILE A 139 1.76 -11.45 -6.39
C ILE A 139 2.33 -12.86 -6.56
N ILE A 140 3.57 -13.09 -6.13
CA ILE A 140 4.26 -14.39 -6.28
C ILE A 140 3.43 -15.55 -5.70
N SER A 141 2.75 -15.32 -4.56
CA SER A 141 2.00 -16.39 -3.86
C SER A 141 0.68 -16.78 -4.53
N THR A 142 0.05 -15.90 -5.31
CA THR A 142 -1.33 -16.10 -5.80
C THR A 142 -1.51 -15.82 -7.29
N GLU A 143 -0.45 -15.38 -7.98
CA GLU A 143 -0.49 -14.95 -9.38
C GLU A 143 -1.54 -13.85 -9.66
N GLN A 144 -2.01 -13.20 -8.60
CA GLN A 144 -2.96 -12.10 -8.75
C GLN A 144 -2.24 -10.83 -9.20
N PRO A 145 -2.82 -10.05 -10.13
CA PRO A 145 -2.20 -8.85 -10.64
C PRO A 145 -2.09 -7.77 -9.55
N CYS A 146 -0.98 -7.03 -9.59
CA CYS A 146 -0.73 -5.85 -8.76
C CYS A 146 0.15 -4.84 -9.51
N ASP A 147 0.46 -3.69 -8.90
CA ASP A 147 1.23 -2.62 -9.54
C ASP A 147 2.63 -2.47 -8.96
N LEU A 148 2.74 -2.53 -7.64
CA LEU A 148 3.97 -2.28 -6.90
C LEU A 148 4.14 -3.31 -5.79
N VAL A 149 5.38 -3.45 -5.34
CA VAL A 149 5.73 -4.17 -4.12
C VAL A 149 6.56 -3.28 -3.20
N TYR A 150 6.30 -3.37 -1.89
CA TYR A 150 7.15 -2.85 -0.83
C TYR A 150 7.89 -4.02 -0.20
N GLU A 151 9.22 -4.01 -0.32
CA GLU A 151 10.09 -5.06 0.21
C GLU A 151 10.89 -4.54 1.39
N PHE A 152 10.72 -5.14 2.54
CA PHE A 152 11.33 -4.68 3.77
C PHE A 152 12.77 -5.19 3.94
N GLY A 153 13.07 -6.40 3.47
CA GLY A 153 14.38 -7.00 3.65
C GLY A 153 14.86 -6.94 5.11
N ASP A 154 16.15 -6.88 5.29
CA ASP A 154 16.79 -6.84 6.63
C ASP A 154 16.93 -5.42 7.23
N GLY A 155 16.31 -4.40 6.62
CA GLY A 155 16.32 -3.02 7.13
C GLY A 155 17.05 -2.00 6.31
N LEU A 156 17.46 -2.35 5.08
CA LEU A 156 18.17 -1.47 4.14
C LEU A 156 19.41 -0.81 4.78
N LEU A 157 20.27 -1.61 5.39
CA LEU A 157 21.45 -1.14 6.13
C LEU A 157 22.43 -0.33 5.27
N ASP A 158 22.45 -0.61 3.95
CA ASP A 158 23.31 0.07 2.98
C ASP A 158 22.71 1.39 2.46
N LEU A 159 21.49 1.75 2.89
CA LEU A 159 20.88 3.01 2.53
C LEU A 159 21.61 4.16 3.21
N SER A 160 22.45 4.85 2.46
CA SER A 160 23.27 5.97 2.96
C SER A 160 22.55 7.32 2.91
N GLU A 161 21.48 7.43 2.10
CA GLU A 161 20.77 8.68 1.87
C GLU A 161 19.29 8.57 2.17
N PHE A 162 18.83 9.34 3.11
CA PHE A 162 17.44 9.42 3.53
C PHE A 162 17.08 10.84 3.99
N PRO A 163 15.82 11.23 4.03
CA PRO A 163 15.39 12.59 4.40
C PRO A 163 15.89 13.01 5.76
N GLU A 164 16.22 14.30 5.89
CA GLU A 164 16.63 14.88 7.16
C GLU A 164 15.60 14.62 8.27
N GLY A 165 16.06 14.30 9.46
CA GLY A 165 15.20 13.95 10.60
C GLY A 165 14.72 12.49 10.62
N PHE A 166 15.03 11.70 9.59
CA PHE A 166 14.77 10.26 9.65
C PHE A 166 15.90 9.55 10.41
N PRO A 167 15.58 8.51 11.22
CA PRO A 167 16.61 7.73 11.90
C PRO A 167 17.43 6.92 10.91
N ILE A 168 18.65 6.62 11.29
CA ILE A 168 19.55 5.75 10.53
C ILE A 168 18.90 4.37 10.34
N PRO A 169 18.96 3.77 9.12
CA PRO A 169 18.52 2.42 8.89
C PRO A 169 19.12 1.41 9.89
N ALA A 170 18.31 0.48 10.34
CA ALA A 170 18.73 -0.52 11.30
C ALA A 170 18.04 -1.84 10.99
N LYS A 171 18.63 -2.96 11.43
CA LYS A 171 18.06 -4.29 11.25
C LYS A 171 16.64 -4.34 11.79
N HIS A 172 15.74 -4.89 10.97
CA HIS A 172 14.34 -4.99 11.36
C HIS A 172 14.15 -6.02 12.47
N PRO A 173 13.35 -5.70 13.49
CA PRO A 173 12.98 -6.67 14.52
C PRO A 173 11.95 -7.66 13.98
N TRP A 174 11.82 -8.80 14.64
CA TRP A 174 10.71 -9.69 14.38
C TRP A 174 9.36 -8.95 14.59
N PRO A 175 8.34 -9.10 13.74
CA PRO A 175 8.24 -10.03 12.58
C PRO A 175 8.66 -9.42 11.23
N PHE A 176 9.20 -8.22 11.20
CA PHE A 176 9.55 -7.49 9.98
C PHE A 176 10.85 -7.97 9.33
N ASN A 177 11.66 -8.75 10.05
CA ASN A 177 12.88 -9.36 9.55
C ASN A 177 12.65 -10.69 8.79
N ASP A 178 11.39 -11.11 8.64
CA ASP A 178 11.02 -12.40 8.06
C ASP A 178 10.36 -12.18 6.69
N HIS A 179 11.13 -11.67 5.73
CA HIS A 179 10.73 -11.46 4.33
C HIS A 179 9.31 -10.91 4.15
N LEU A 180 8.98 -9.87 4.90
CA LEU A 180 7.72 -9.18 4.75
C LEU A 180 7.69 -8.41 3.43
N VAL A 181 6.64 -8.62 2.66
CA VAL A 181 6.34 -7.88 1.45
C VAL A 181 4.90 -7.35 1.47
N ILE A 182 4.66 -6.21 0.84
CA ILE A 182 3.32 -5.65 0.68
C ILE A 182 3.09 -5.38 -0.80
N TYR A 183 2.23 -6.16 -1.43
CA TYR A 183 1.81 -5.95 -2.82
C TYR A 183 0.71 -4.90 -2.89
N ILE A 184 0.82 -3.96 -3.82
CA ILE A 184 0.01 -2.75 -3.88
C ILE A 184 -0.84 -2.71 -5.15
N ARG A 185 -2.11 -2.34 -5.01
CA ARG A 185 -3.02 -1.96 -6.08
C ARG A 185 -3.45 -0.50 -5.92
N HIS A 186 -3.46 0.21 -7.02
CA HIS A 186 -3.98 1.58 -7.05
C HIS A 186 -5.51 1.57 -7.03
N ALA A 187 -6.11 2.25 -6.08
CA ALA A 187 -7.57 2.38 -5.96
C ALA A 187 -8.10 3.68 -6.58
N GLY A 188 -7.29 4.72 -6.60
CA GLY A 188 -7.62 6.05 -7.15
C GLY A 188 -6.57 7.08 -6.75
N PRO A 189 -6.70 8.34 -7.19
CA PRO A 189 -5.72 9.38 -6.88
C PRO A 189 -5.45 9.50 -5.38
N GLY A 190 -4.20 9.31 -4.97
CA GLY A 190 -3.78 9.33 -3.57
C GLY A 190 -4.36 8.21 -2.69
N VAL A 191 -4.89 7.15 -3.29
CA VAL A 191 -5.45 5.99 -2.56
C VAL A 191 -4.91 4.70 -3.15
N VAL A 192 -4.29 3.88 -2.31
CA VAL A 192 -3.82 2.54 -2.67
C VAL A 192 -4.27 1.53 -1.62
N VAL A 193 -4.39 0.28 -2.02
CA VAL A 193 -4.66 -0.84 -1.12
C VAL A 193 -3.57 -1.89 -1.31
N GLY A 194 -3.11 -2.49 -0.22
CA GLY A 194 -2.05 -3.49 -0.23
C GLY A 194 -2.47 -4.79 0.44
N GLN A 195 -1.83 -5.88 0.04
CA GLN A 195 -1.82 -7.15 0.76
C GLN A 195 -0.42 -7.42 1.30
N ALA A 196 -0.33 -7.65 2.61
CA ALA A 196 0.91 -8.00 3.29
C ALA A 196 1.07 -9.53 3.36
N TRP A 197 2.27 -10.01 3.03
CA TRP A 197 2.63 -11.42 3.00
C TRP A 197 3.98 -11.65 3.66
N GLN A 198 4.13 -12.77 4.36
CA GLN A 198 5.43 -13.33 4.70
C GLN A 198 5.85 -14.28 3.57
N GLU A 199 6.88 -13.91 2.84
CA GLU A 199 7.46 -14.70 1.74
C GLU A 199 8.67 -15.49 2.26
N GLY A 200 8.88 -16.72 1.80
CA GLY A 200 10.09 -17.48 2.08
C GLY A 200 11.29 -16.99 1.25
N ASN A 201 12.51 -17.32 1.67
CA ASN A 201 13.76 -16.99 0.95
C ASN A 201 13.85 -17.68 -0.41
N ASP A 202 13.35 -18.90 -0.49
CA ASP A 202 13.36 -19.74 -1.68
C ASP A 202 11.94 -20.15 -2.06
N LEU A 203 11.73 -20.42 -3.35
CA LEU A 203 10.42 -20.87 -3.88
C LEU A 203 9.90 -22.14 -3.21
N ASP A 204 10.81 -22.96 -2.67
CA ASP A 204 10.48 -24.22 -1.96
C ASP A 204 10.13 -23.99 -0.48
N GLN A 205 10.38 -22.81 0.07
CA GLN A 205 10.04 -22.48 1.46
C GLN A 205 8.60 -21.96 1.57
N VAL A 206 7.66 -22.86 1.46
CA VAL A 206 6.23 -22.58 1.72
C VAL A 206 5.90 -23.04 3.16
N PRO A 207 5.00 -22.33 3.89
CA PRO A 207 3.93 -21.52 3.36
C PRO A 207 4.19 -20.02 3.41
N LYS A 208 3.95 -19.34 2.30
CA LYS A 208 3.77 -17.90 2.22
C LYS A 208 2.52 -17.55 3.01
N LYS A 209 2.69 -16.78 4.06
CA LYS A 209 1.60 -16.48 5.00
C LYS A 209 0.98 -15.14 4.68
N PHE A 210 -0.31 -15.14 4.39
CA PHE A 210 -1.08 -13.90 4.29
C PHE A 210 -1.24 -13.24 5.66
N CYS A 211 -0.91 -11.95 5.75
CA CYS A 211 -0.90 -11.17 6.98
C CYS A 211 -2.07 -10.18 7.08
N GLY A 212 -2.71 -9.85 5.97
CA GLY A 212 -3.87 -8.95 5.91
C GLY A 212 -3.76 -7.86 4.85
N GLU A 213 -4.82 -7.08 4.71
CA GLU A 213 -4.87 -5.95 3.79
C GLU A 213 -4.65 -4.62 4.52
N ILE A 214 -4.19 -3.64 3.76
CA ILE A 214 -3.85 -2.31 4.25
C ILE A 214 -4.41 -1.28 3.27
N LEU A 215 -5.29 -0.40 3.74
CA LEU A 215 -5.72 0.78 2.99
C LEU A 215 -4.79 1.94 3.31
N MET A 216 -4.29 2.62 2.30
CA MET A 216 -3.34 3.71 2.42
C MET A 216 -3.86 4.92 1.65
N VAL A 217 -3.87 6.07 2.31
CA VAL A 217 -4.34 7.33 1.73
C VAL A 217 -3.28 8.39 1.91
N LYS A 218 -2.92 9.07 0.82
CA LYS A 218 -1.93 10.15 0.81
C LYS A 218 -2.38 11.28 1.73
N ASP A 219 -1.47 11.78 2.55
CA ASP A 219 -1.70 12.86 3.48
C ASP A 219 -1.10 14.16 2.91
N TYR A 220 -1.96 14.99 2.35
CA TYR A 220 -1.55 16.26 1.72
C TYR A 220 -1.34 17.41 2.73
N ILE A 221 -1.64 17.17 4.02
CA ILE A 221 -1.63 18.23 5.05
C ILE A 221 -0.38 18.13 5.94
N SER A 222 0.22 16.95 6.04
CA SER A 222 1.33 16.72 6.97
C SER A 222 2.68 17.02 6.33
N SER A 223 3.19 18.21 6.57
CA SER A 223 4.63 18.36 6.85
C SER A 223 4.89 17.88 8.29
N LEU A 224 5.92 17.13 8.53
CA LEU A 224 6.41 16.81 9.89
C LEU A 224 6.76 18.06 10.62
#